data_8a38b8e2cfbd38b270e31e3954967c66
#
_entry.id   8a38b8e2cfbd38b270e31e3954967c66
#
_cell.length_a   1.000
_cell.length_b   1.000
_cell.length_c   1.000
_cell.angle_alpha   90.00
_cell.angle_beta   90.00
_cell.angle_gamma   90.00
#
_symmetry.space_group_name_H-M   'P 1'
#
loop_
_entity.id
_entity.type
_entity.pdbx_description
1 polymer ?
#
loop_
_entity_poly.entity_id
_entity_poly.type
_entity_poly.pdbx_seq_one_letter_code
_entity_poly.pdbx_strand_id
1 'polypeptide(L)'
;MDIIEEAKKIDLDFVAGIESRGFIFGAALATRLNAGFVPIRKKGKLPFTSVVEKYALEYGFDEIEIHVDAFGDMQNAKVLLIDDLIATGGTAEAGIKLINSIGGNCIEACFLLRLLDFDAVDKIKRYTKVFTILDI
;
A
#
# COMPACT_ATOMS: atom_id res chain seq x y z
N MET A 1 2.30 16.39 -10.18
CA MET A 1 2.92 15.67 -9.05
C MET A 1 3.67 14.46 -9.58
N ASP A 2 4.83 14.21 -9.04
CA ASP A 2 5.70 13.12 -9.49
C ASP A 2 5.07 11.74 -9.35
N ILE A 3 4.31 11.51 -8.26
CA ILE A 3 3.60 10.23 -8.06
C ILE A 3 2.56 10.03 -9.15
N ILE A 4 1.82 11.06 -9.51
CA ILE A 4 0.80 10.96 -10.57
C ILE A 4 1.44 10.62 -11.90
N GLU A 5 2.55 11.25 -12.23
CA GLU A 5 3.26 10.99 -13.48
C GLU A 5 3.85 9.59 -13.51
N GLU A 6 4.40 9.13 -12.39
CA GLU A 6 4.91 7.77 -12.28
C GLU A 6 3.78 6.75 -12.43
N ALA A 7 2.66 6.99 -11.77
CA ALA A 7 1.52 6.08 -11.79
C ALA A 7 0.81 6.03 -13.13
N LYS A 8 0.82 7.12 -13.90
CA LYS A 8 0.23 7.16 -15.25
C LYS A 8 0.93 6.22 -16.24
N LYS A 9 2.16 5.82 -15.95
CA LYS A 9 2.89 4.86 -16.78
C LYS A 9 2.36 3.45 -16.61
N ILE A 10 1.49 3.23 -15.63
CA ILE A 10 0.92 1.93 -15.28
C ILE A 10 -0.59 1.99 -15.46
N ASP A 11 -1.15 0.93 -16.02
CA ASP A 11 -2.61 0.81 -16.15
C ASP A 11 -3.15 0.21 -14.85
N LEU A 12 -3.46 1.07 -13.87
CA LEU A 12 -3.88 0.66 -12.54
C LEU A 12 -5.38 0.41 -12.45
N ASP A 13 -5.74 -0.66 -11.73
CA ASP A 13 -7.13 -0.94 -11.38
C ASP A 13 -7.51 -0.31 -10.04
N PHE A 14 -6.61 -0.34 -9.06
CA PHE A 14 -6.87 0.16 -7.71
C PHE A 14 -5.64 0.85 -7.13
N VAL A 15 -5.90 1.79 -6.22
CA VAL A 15 -4.91 2.36 -5.31
C VAL A 15 -5.28 1.93 -3.90
N ALA A 16 -4.36 1.30 -3.19
CA ALA A 16 -4.53 0.91 -1.80
C ALA A 16 -3.74 1.88 -0.92
N GLY A 17 -4.44 2.51 0.02
CA GLY A 17 -3.82 3.46 0.95
C GLY A 17 -3.82 2.92 2.37
N ILE A 18 -2.71 3.14 3.09
CA ILE A 18 -2.57 2.70 4.47
C ILE A 18 -3.02 3.79 5.43
N GLU A 19 -3.84 3.40 6.41
CA GLU A 19 -4.34 4.28 7.47
C GLU A 19 -3.19 4.99 8.19
N SER A 20 -3.29 6.27 8.42
CA SER A 20 -4.40 7.15 8.05
C SER A 20 -4.00 8.17 6.99
N ARG A 21 -2.77 8.64 6.98
CA ARG A 21 -2.32 9.66 6.02
C ARG A 21 -2.24 9.12 4.60
N GLY A 22 -2.01 7.83 4.43
CA GLY A 22 -2.05 7.17 3.13
C GLY A 22 -3.42 7.27 2.46
N PHE A 23 -4.49 7.42 3.23
CA PHE A 23 -5.84 7.59 2.68
C PHE A 23 -5.98 8.90 1.91
N ILE A 24 -5.40 9.98 2.42
CA ILE A 24 -5.49 11.29 1.79
C ILE A 24 -4.81 11.25 0.41
N PHE A 25 -3.58 10.80 0.37
CA PHE A 25 -2.81 10.72 -0.87
C PHE A 25 -3.36 9.64 -1.80
N GLY A 26 -3.78 8.51 -1.24
CA GLY A 26 -4.33 7.40 -2.01
C GLY A 26 -5.64 7.74 -2.69
N ALA A 27 -6.56 8.37 -1.97
CA ALA A 27 -7.83 8.78 -2.55
C ALA A 27 -7.65 9.83 -3.64
N ALA A 28 -6.77 10.80 -3.42
CA ALA A 28 -6.46 11.82 -4.42
C ALA A 28 -5.86 11.21 -5.68
N LEU A 29 -4.92 10.28 -5.51
CA LEU A 29 -4.27 9.59 -6.62
C LEU A 29 -5.27 8.73 -7.41
N ALA A 30 -6.11 7.97 -6.71
CA ALA A 30 -7.13 7.13 -7.33
C ALA A 30 -8.08 7.96 -8.19
N THR A 31 -8.52 9.12 -7.69
CA THR A 31 -9.39 10.03 -8.42
C THR A 31 -8.72 10.52 -9.71
N ARG A 32 -7.45 10.92 -9.63
CA ARG A 32 -6.71 11.43 -10.78
C ARG A 32 -6.44 10.36 -11.83
N LEU A 33 -6.31 9.10 -11.41
CA LEU A 33 -6.03 7.98 -12.30
C LEU A 33 -7.28 7.23 -12.74
N ASN A 34 -8.44 7.65 -12.25
CA ASN A 34 -9.71 6.95 -12.50
C ASN A 34 -9.65 5.48 -12.08
N ALA A 35 -9.00 5.22 -10.96
CA ALA A 35 -8.87 3.90 -10.35
C ALA A 35 -9.73 3.81 -9.09
N GLY A 36 -10.04 2.59 -8.66
CA GLY A 36 -10.72 2.39 -7.39
C GLY A 36 -9.79 2.65 -6.21
N PHE A 37 -10.35 3.00 -5.05
CA PHE A 37 -9.59 3.19 -3.82
C PHE A 37 -9.92 2.09 -2.82
N VAL A 38 -8.89 1.50 -2.21
CA VAL A 38 -9.04 0.44 -1.20
C VAL A 38 -8.31 0.85 0.07
N PRO A 39 -9.00 0.93 1.22
CA PRO A 39 -8.34 1.24 2.49
C PRO A 39 -7.72 -0.01 3.10
N ILE A 40 -6.49 0.16 3.62
CA ILE A 40 -5.84 -0.81 4.51
C ILE A 40 -5.80 -0.16 5.88
N ARG A 41 -6.39 -0.82 6.88
CA ARG A 41 -6.60 -0.21 8.19
C ARG A 41 -6.01 -1.04 9.32
N LYS A 42 -5.88 -0.44 10.49
CA LYS A 42 -5.55 -1.16 11.71
C LYS A 42 -6.64 -2.19 12.00
N LYS A 43 -6.26 -3.33 12.58
CA LYS A 43 -7.20 -4.41 12.88
C LYS A 43 -8.38 -3.92 13.70
N GLY A 44 -9.59 -4.36 13.32
CA GLY A 44 -10.81 -4.03 14.01
C GLY A 44 -11.50 -2.76 13.53
N LYS A 45 -10.96 -2.07 12.54
CA LYS A 45 -11.54 -0.83 11.99
C LYS A 45 -12.45 -1.06 10.80
N LEU A 46 -12.32 -2.19 10.12
CA LEU A 46 -13.14 -2.49 8.95
C LEU A 46 -14.42 -3.24 9.35
N PRO A 47 -15.58 -2.85 8.78
CA PRO A 47 -16.88 -3.38 9.23
C PRO A 47 -17.23 -4.77 8.71
N PHE A 48 -16.62 -5.24 7.64
CA PHE A 48 -16.97 -6.53 7.03
C PHE A 48 -15.83 -7.52 7.17
N THR A 49 -16.00 -8.71 6.56
CA THR A 49 -14.97 -9.73 6.59
C THR A 49 -13.66 -9.21 6.00
N SER A 50 -12.58 -9.36 6.73
CA SER A 50 -11.27 -8.89 6.34
C SER A 50 -10.21 -9.98 6.51
N VAL A 51 -9.07 -9.76 5.85
CA VAL A 51 -7.86 -10.55 6.04
C VAL A 51 -6.86 -9.69 6.81
N VAL A 52 -6.18 -10.28 7.77
CA VAL A 52 -5.27 -9.59 8.68
C VAL A 52 -3.84 -10.03 8.43
N GLU A 53 -2.90 -9.09 8.48
CA GLU A 53 -1.48 -9.37 8.44
C GLU A 53 -0.80 -8.70 9.63
N LYS A 54 0.04 -9.47 10.32
CA LYS A 54 0.78 -9.02 11.49
C LYS A 54 2.18 -8.59 11.08
N TYR A 55 2.70 -7.52 11.67
CA TYR A 55 4.05 -7.07 11.39
C TYR A 55 4.74 -6.59 12.66
N ALA A 56 6.08 -6.71 12.67
CA ALA A 56 6.88 -6.35 13.83
C ALA A 56 7.07 -4.85 13.96
N LEU A 57 6.95 -4.35 15.18
CA LEU A 57 7.33 -3.02 15.60
C LEU A 57 8.59 -3.13 16.48
N GLU A 58 9.16 -1.98 16.83
CA GLU A 58 10.34 -1.94 17.72
C GLU A 58 10.03 -2.58 19.09
N TYR A 59 8.82 -2.38 19.60
CA TYR A 59 8.40 -2.84 20.93
C TYR A 59 7.25 -3.83 20.91
N GLY A 60 7.07 -4.58 19.82
CA GLY A 60 5.99 -5.55 19.75
C GLY A 60 5.53 -5.78 18.33
N PHE A 61 4.21 -5.96 18.19
CA PHE A 61 3.60 -6.23 16.89
C PHE A 61 2.37 -5.36 16.70
N ASP A 62 2.05 -5.09 15.46
CA ASP A 62 0.79 -4.47 15.08
C ASP A 62 0.16 -5.29 13.96
N GLU A 63 -1.11 -5.04 13.68
CA GLU A 63 -1.85 -5.78 12.67
C GLU A 63 -2.62 -4.80 11.79
N ILE A 64 -2.60 -5.06 10.49
CA ILE A 64 -3.41 -4.32 9.52
C ILE A 64 -4.29 -5.29 8.77
N GLU A 65 -5.37 -4.77 8.20
CA GLU A 65 -6.37 -5.59 7.52
C GLU A 65 -6.88 -4.94 6.24
N ILE A 66 -7.38 -5.78 5.35
CA ILE A 66 -8.01 -5.39 4.10
C ILE A 66 -9.30 -6.20 3.92
N HIS A 67 -10.33 -5.62 3.32
CA HIS A 67 -11.54 -6.39 3.01
C HIS A 67 -11.21 -7.54 2.07
N VAL A 68 -11.79 -8.72 2.35
CA VAL A 68 -11.56 -9.92 1.55
C VAL A 68 -12.04 -9.74 0.10
N ASP A 69 -13.05 -8.91 -0.12
CA ASP A 69 -13.62 -8.61 -1.42
C ASP A 69 -13.25 -7.23 -1.97
N ALA A 70 -12.11 -6.69 -1.50
CA ALA A 70 -11.67 -5.34 -1.86
C ALA A 70 -11.57 -5.12 -3.39
N PHE A 71 -11.22 -6.16 -4.14
CA PHE A 71 -11.07 -6.07 -5.59
C PHE A 71 -12.25 -6.67 -6.35
N GLY A 72 -13.36 -6.94 -5.65
CA GLY A 72 -14.55 -7.55 -6.23
C GLY A 72 -14.23 -8.92 -6.84
N ASP A 73 -14.69 -9.15 -8.06
CA ASP A 73 -14.44 -10.40 -8.79
C ASP A 73 -13.18 -10.32 -9.66
N MET A 74 -12.46 -9.21 -9.65
CA MET A 74 -11.29 -9.03 -10.48
C MET A 74 -10.12 -9.87 -9.96
N GLN A 75 -9.54 -10.68 -10.84
CA GLN A 75 -8.35 -11.46 -10.53
C GLN A 75 -7.11 -10.75 -11.05
N ASN A 76 -6.02 -10.81 -10.28
CA ASN A 76 -4.77 -10.15 -10.60
C ASN A 76 -4.94 -8.64 -10.85
N ALA A 77 -5.84 -8.00 -10.10
CA ALA A 77 -6.04 -6.56 -10.16
C ALA A 77 -4.69 -5.85 -9.96
N LYS A 78 -4.39 -4.89 -10.81
CA LYS A 78 -3.15 -4.12 -10.70
C LYS A 78 -3.32 -3.04 -9.65
N VAL A 79 -2.56 -3.15 -8.57
CA VAL A 79 -2.72 -2.31 -7.38
C VAL A 79 -1.43 -1.55 -7.10
N LEU A 80 -1.58 -0.26 -6.83
CA LEU A 80 -0.51 0.58 -6.31
C LEU A 80 -0.76 0.79 -4.82
N LEU A 81 0.24 0.46 -3.99
CA LEU A 81 0.19 0.75 -2.56
C LEU A 81 0.79 2.12 -2.30
N ILE A 82 0.14 2.94 -1.48
CA ILE A 82 0.66 4.25 -1.11
C ILE A 82 0.58 4.49 0.39
N ASP A 83 1.65 5.08 0.93
CA ASP A 83 1.69 5.60 2.28
C ASP A 83 2.55 6.86 2.29
N ASP A 84 2.52 7.62 3.38
CA ASP A 84 3.28 8.86 3.46
C ASP A 84 4.76 8.60 3.75
N LEU A 85 5.08 7.58 4.54
CA LEU A 85 6.42 7.35 5.06
C LEU A 85 6.80 5.87 4.98
N ILE A 86 8.03 5.61 4.56
CA ILE A 86 8.63 4.29 4.73
C ILE A 86 9.87 4.41 5.63
N ALA A 87 9.85 3.68 6.75
CA ALA A 87 10.96 3.60 7.71
C ALA A 87 11.52 2.19 7.73
N THR A 88 11.02 1.32 8.60
CA THR A 88 11.47 -0.08 8.68
C THR A 88 10.93 -0.96 7.56
N GLY A 89 9.82 -0.56 6.94
CA GLY A 89 9.18 -1.30 5.87
C GLY A 89 8.20 -2.38 6.32
N GLY A 90 8.03 -2.59 7.62
CA GLY A 90 7.13 -3.61 8.14
C GLY A 90 5.69 -3.41 7.71
N THR A 91 5.18 -2.19 7.85
CA THR A 91 3.81 -1.85 7.45
C THR A 91 3.61 -2.03 5.95
N ALA A 92 4.56 -1.54 5.15
CA ALA A 92 4.48 -1.65 3.70
C ALA A 92 4.52 -3.10 3.23
N GLU A 93 5.41 -3.91 3.81
CA GLU A 93 5.49 -5.34 3.49
C GLU A 93 4.18 -6.06 3.84
N ALA A 94 3.61 -5.78 5.01
CA ALA A 94 2.33 -6.36 5.41
C ALA A 94 1.21 -5.95 4.45
N GLY A 95 1.20 -4.69 4.02
CA GLY A 95 0.22 -4.20 3.04
C GLY A 95 0.31 -4.92 1.69
N ILE A 96 1.52 -5.14 1.20
CA ILE A 96 1.74 -5.88 -0.04
C ILE A 96 1.25 -7.32 0.09
N LYS A 97 1.56 -7.96 1.21
CA LYS A 97 1.10 -9.33 1.47
C LYS A 97 -0.41 -9.42 1.50
N LEU A 98 -1.09 -8.44 2.11
CA LEU A 98 -2.55 -8.40 2.13
C LEU A 98 -3.13 -8.30 0.72
N ILE A 99 -2.62 -7.38 -0.08
CA ILE A 99 -3.07 -7.19 -1.46
C ILE A 99 -2.92 -8.50 -2.24
N ASN A 100 -1.76 -9.12 -2.16
CA ASN A 100 -1.49 -10.34 -2.91
C ASN A 100 -2.31 -11.53 -2.39
N SER A 101 -2.62 -11.57 -1.08
CA SER A 101 -3.35 -12.68 -0.47
C SER A 101 -4.81 -12.75 -0.90
N ILE A 102 -5.41 -11.64 -1.33
CA ILE A 102 -6.82 -11.60 -1.75
C ILE A 102 -6.97 -11.52 -3.28
N GLY A 103 -5.93 -11.88 -4.01
CA GLY A 103 -5.98 -11.99 -5.46
C GLY A 103 -5.55 -10.75 -6.22
N GLY A 104 -5.06 -9.73 -5.54
CA GLY A 104 -4.46 -8.57 -6.20
C GLY A 104 -3.02 -8.84 -6.59
N ASN A 105 -2.47 -7.92 -7.37
CA ASN A 105 -1.07 -7.90 -7.74
C ASN A 105 -0.53 -6.50 -7.44
N CYS A 106 0.25 -6.38 -6.37
CA CYS A 106 0.87 -5.11 -6.01
C CYS A 106 2.03 -4.85 -6.97
N ILE A 107 1.82 -3.95 -7.94
CA ILE A 107 2.80 -3.69 -8.99
C ILE A 107 3.71 -2.52 -8.68
N GLU A 108 3.34 -1.69 -7.72
CA GLU A 108 4.19 -0.59 -7.27
C GLU A 108 3.81 -0.17 -5.87
N ALA A 109 4.80 0.29 -5.10
CA ALA A 109 4.61 0.89 -3.80
C ALA A 109 5.24 2.29 -3.82
N CYS A 110 4.44 3.30 -3.43
CA CYS A 110 4.84 4.70 -3.46
C CYS A 110 4.82 5.30 -2.06
N PHE A 111 5.84 6.10 -1.77
CA PHE A 111 5.96 6.80 -0.48
C PHE A 111 6.40 8.24 -0.72
N LEU A 112 5.85 9.16 0.06
CA LEU A 112 6.27 10.55 -0.01
C LEU A 112 7.66 10.75 0.58
N LEU A 113 7.92 10.09 1.72
CA LEU A 113 9.19 10.19 2.44
C LEU A 113 9.82 8.82 2.64
N ARG A 114 11.13 8.76 2.44
CA ARG A 114 11.94 7.59 2.78
C ARG A 114 12.97 7.98 3.82
N LEU A 115 13.03 7.25 4.94
CA LEU A 115 14.06 7.43 5.95
C LEU A 115 15.29 6.62 5.55
N LEU A 116 16.42 7.29 5.31
CA LEU A 116 17.63 6.66 4.78
C LEU A 116 18.34 5.73 5.78
N ASP A 117 18.06 5.90 7.08
CA ASP A 117 18.68 5.07 8.11
C ASP A 117 18.17 3.61 8.12
N PHE A 118 17.21 3.27 7.26
CA PHE A 118 16.62 1.95 7.19
C PHE A 118 16.75 1.34 5.80
N ASP A 119 16.90 0.02 5.73
CA ASP A 119 17.01 -0.73 4.47
C ASP A 119 15.64 -1.19 3.93
N ALA A 120 14.58 -0.45 4.27
CA ALA A 120 13.21 -0.84 3.98
C ALA A 120 12.94 -1.01 2.48
N VAL A 121 13.49 -0.12 1.66
CA VAL A 121 13.26 -0.15 0.22
C VAL A 121 13.78 -1.45 -0.39
N ASP A 122 14.96 -1.90 0.02
CA ASP A 122 15.53 -3.16 -0.48
C ASP A 122 14.65 -4.36 -0.10
N LYS A 123 14.07 -4.33 1.10
CA LYS A 123 13.15 -5.35 1.57
C LYS A 123 11.88 -5.39 0.72
N ILE A 124 11.33 -4.24 0.39
CA ILE A 124 10.09 -4.11 -0.38
C ILE A 124 10.32 -4.42 -1.86
N LYS A 125 11.47 -4.11 -2.41
CA LYS A 125 11.81 -4.39 -3.81
C LYS A 125 11.76 -5.88 -4.17
N ARG A 126 11.80 -6.75 -3.18
CA ARG A 126 11.63 -8.20 -3.41
C ARG A 126 10.20 -8.55 -3.84
N TYR A 127 9.24 -7.69 -3.57
CA TYR A 127 7.83 -7.91 -3.86
C TYR A 127 7.33 -7.06 -5.02
N THR A 128 7.82 -5.82 -5.13
CA THR A 128 7.25 -4.85 -6.05
C THR A 128 8.25 -3.73 -6.36
N LYS A 129 7.95 -2.96 -7.38
CA LYS A 129 8.69 -1.74 -7.70
C LYS A 129 8.40 -0.68 -6.64
N VAL A 130 9.40 0.10 -6.27
CA VAL A 130 9.28 1.15 -5.24
C VAL A 130 9.60 2.52 -5.83
N PHE A 131 8.77 3.51 -5.49
CA PHE A 131 9.00 4.90 -5.86
C PHE A 131 8.89 5.77 -4.61
N THR A 132 9.87 6.63 -4.39
CA THR A 132 9.87 7.59 -3.28
C THR A 132 10.10 9.00 -3.82
N ILE A 133 9.46 10.00 -3.22
CA ILE A 133 9.60 11.39 -3.67
C ILE A 133 10.80 12.05 -2.99
N LEU A 134 10.90 11.91 -1.68
CA LEU A 134 11.92 12.60 -0.89
C LEU A 134 12.61 11.61 0.05
N ASP A 135 13.93 11.56 -0.04
CA ASP A 135 14.77 10.74 0.83
C ASP A 135 15.42 11.63 1.89
N ILE A 136 15.27 11.27 3.16
CA ILE A 136 15.84 12.07 4.26
C ILE A 136 16.57 11.23 5.32
#